data_de146397ea712af1017137dd975642b3
#
_entry.id   de146397ea712af1017137dd975642b3
#
_cell.length_a   1.000
_cell.length_b   1.000
_cell.length_c   1.000
_cell.angle_alpha   90.00
_cell.angle_beta   90.00
_cell.angle_gamma   90.00
#
_symmetry.space_group_name_H-M   'P 1'
#
loop_
_entity.id
_entity.type
_entity.pdbx_description
1 polymer ?
#
loop_
_entity_poly.entity_id
_entity_poly.type
_entity_poly.pdbx_seq_one_letter_code
_entity_poly.pdbx_strand_id
1 'polypeptide(L)'
;MVGRIHIMGDTINSGSWTASAGTEQTIDTITQANNNQLVRTVEYTLHFNQGNNMQAQKVLVMSNGTNAFSQEYGIMFNTGTPLVSIAATIASNNLNLNATPNTGVTGTMEYYISRKTIR
;
A
#
# COMPACT_ATOMS: atom_id res chain seq x y z
N MET A 1 21.28 21.44 11.35
CA MET A 1 21.60 20.34 10.46
C MET A 1 21.13 20.62 9.06
N VAL A 2 21.92 20.30 8.12
CA VAL A 2 21.61 20.52 6.72
C VAL A 2 21.66 19.20 5.96
N GLY A 3 21.15 19.21 4.76
CA GLY A 3 21.19 18.05 3.89
C GLY A 3 20.49 16.84 4.46
N ARG A 4 19.51 17.08 5.30
CA ARG A 4 18.84 15.97 5.94
C ARG A 4 17.93 15.24 4.99
N ILE A 5 17.90 13.96 5.17
CA ILE A 5 16.89 13.10 4.57
C ILE A 5 15.70 13.10 5.51
N HIS A 6 14.55 13.40 4.98
CA HIS A 6 13.32 13.40 5.77
C HIS A 6 12.70 12.01 5.73
N ILE A 7 13.25 11.12 6.57
CA ILE A 7 12.63 9.83 6.80
C ILE A 7 11.63 10.06 7.90
N MET A 8 10.37 9.92 7.56
CA MET A 8 9.27 10.20 8.50
C MET A 8 9.02 9.01 9.44
N GLY A 9 10.00 8.08 9.52
CA GLY A 9 9.90 6.95 10.40
C GLY A 9 9.00 5.86 9.86
N ASP A 10 8.80 4.86 10.67
CA ASP A 10 7.95 3.73 10.33
C ASP A 10 6.54 4.00 10.84
N THR A 11 5.58 3.75 10.00
CA THR A 11 4.17 3.80 10.38
C THR A 11 3.61 2.39 10.26
N ILE A 12 2.89 1.97 11.29
CA ILE A 12 2.23 0.66 11.33
C ILE A 12 0.73 0.93 11.34
N ASN A 13 0.01 0.25 10.45
CA ASN A 13 -1.42 0.39 10.34
C ASN A 13 -2.05 -0.98 10.05
N SER A 14 -3.31 -1.14 10.44
CA SER A 14 -4.05 -2.36 10.16
C SER A 14 -5.52 -2.05 10.02
N GLY A 15 -6.24 -2.94 9.35
CA GLY A 15 -7.67 -2.78 9.16
C GLY A 15 -8.26 -4.01 8.49
N SER A 16 -9.52 -3.86 8.10
CA SER A 16 -10.24 -4.92 7.38
C SER A 16 -11.30 -4.30 6.50
N TRP A 17 -11.68 -5.04 5.47
CA TRP A 17 -12.83 -4.69 4.62
C TRP A 17 -13.46 -5.95 4.07
N THR A 18 -14.67 -5.81 3.56
CA THR A 18 -15.31 -6.92 2.85
C THR A 18 -14.84 -6.92 1.42
N ALA A 19 -14.00 -7.89 1.07
CA ALA A 19 -13.41 -7.97 -0.25
C ALA A 19 -14.46 -8.39 -1.29
N SER A 20 -14.36 -7.79 -2.47
CA SER A 20 -15.16 -8.14 -3.63
C SER A 20 -14.22 -8.18 -4.83
N ALA A 21 -14.22 -9.29 -5.53
CA ALA A 21 -13.30 -9.51 -6.65
C ALA A 21 -13.42 -8.37 -7.67
N GLY A 22 -12.29 -7.80 -8.04
CA GLY A 22 -12.21 -6.70 -9.00
C GLY A 22 -12.55 -5.32 -8.45
N THR A 23 -12.99 -5.21 -7.19
CA THR A 23 -13.33 -3.92 -6.59
C THR A 23 -12.16 -3.42 -5.76
N GLU A 24 -11.60 -2.29 -6.18
CA GLU A 24 -10.45 -1.68 -5.53
C GLU A 24 -10.82 -1.10 -4.16
N GLN A 25 -9.94 -1.29 -3.19
CA GLN A 25 -10.08 -0.73 -1.85
C GLN A 25 -8.81 0.02 -1.50
N THR A 26 -8.96 1.27 -1.08
CA THR A 26 -7.82 2.04 -0.55
C THR A 26 -7.51 1.55 0.86
N ILE A 27 -6.29 1.09 1.09
CA ILE A 27 -5.87 0.56 2.38
C ILE A 27 -4.91 1.47 3.12
N ASP A 28 -4.34 2.46 2.43
CA ASP A 28 -3.45 3.44 3.07
C ASP A 28 -3.52 4.75 2.32
N THR A 29 -3.40 5.87 3.04
CA THR A 29 -3.44 7.21 2.47
C THR A 29 -2.39 8.06 3.15
N ILE A 30 -1.59 8.76 2.34
CA ILE A 30 -0.58 9.69 2.83
C ILE A 30 -0.83 11.04 2.18
N THR A 31 -0.92 12.10 2.98
CA THR A 31 -1.00 13.44 2.43
C THR A 31 0.29 13.75 1.68
N GLN A 32 0.17 14.10 0.39
CA GLN A 32 1.29 14.30 -0.52
C GLN A 32 2.20 15.42 -0.06
N ALA A 33 1.64 16.61 0.10
CA ALA A 33 2.40 17.78 0.48
C ALA A 33 2.14 18.11 1.95
N ASN A 34 3.21 18.20 2.72
CA ASN A 34 3.15 18.57 4.12
C ASN A 34 4.34 19.47 4.41
N ASN A 35 4.07 20.72 4.84
CA ASN A 35 5.12 21.71 5.10
C ASN A 35 6.07 21.89 3.91
N ASN A 36 5.53 21.97 2.72
CA ASN A 36 6.29 22.11 1.46
C ASN A 36 7.19 20.92 1.14
N GLN A 37 6.93 19.79 1.79
CA GLN A 37 7.67 18.57 1.51
C GLN A 37 6.73 17.54 0.88
N LEU A 38 7.04 17.16 -0.33
CA LEU A 38 6.30 16.13 -1.04
C LEU A 38 6.80 14.76 -0.66
N VAL A 39 5.89 13.81 -0.61
CA VAL A 39 6.26 12.40 -0.53
C VAL A 39 7.00 12.04 -1.82
N ARG A 40 8.19 11.47 -1.67
CA ARG A 40 9.01 11.05 -2.82
C ARG A 40 8.94 9.55 -3.03
N THR A 41 9.18 8.80 -1.97
CA THR A 41 9.25 7.35 -2.03
C THR A 41 8.67 6.76 -0.77
N VAL A 42 7.91 5.68 -0.92
CA VAL A 42 7.36 4.94 0.21
C VAL A 42 7.69 3.46 0.00
N GLU A 43 8.27 2.84 1.02
CA GLU A 43 8.49 1.41 1.03
C GLU A 43 7.46 0.76 1.93
N TYR A 44 6.68 -0.13 1.38
CA TYR A 44 5.63 -0.85 2.11
C TYR A 44 6.01 -2.30 2.33
N THR A 45 5.69 -2.81 3.51
CA THR A 45 5.60 -4.23 3.78
C THR A 45 4.15 -4.52 4.14
N LEU A 46 3.54 -5.43 3.41
CA LEU A 46 2.11 -5.72 3.51
C LEU A 46 1.87 -7.17 3.86
N HIS A 47 0.82 -7.40 4.65
CA HIS A 47 0.33 -8.74 4.94
C HIS A 47 -1.19 -8.73 4.86
N PHE A 48 -1.76 -9.72 4.18
CA PHE A 48 -3.20 -9.88 4.03
C PHE A 48 -3.62 -11.25 4.54
N ASN A 49 -4.73 -11.28 5.30
CA ASN A 49 -5.35 -12.53 5.74
C ASN A 49 -6.80 -12.58 5.31
N GLN A 50 -7.21 -13.71 4.79
CA GLN A 50 -8.61 -14.00 4.53
C GLN A 50 -8.86 -15.42 5.06
N GLY A 51 -9.33 -15.54 6.30
CA GLY A 51 -9.40 -16.82 6.97
C GLY A 51 -7.99 -17.43 7.09
N ASN A 52 -7.81 -18.61 6.54
CA ASN A 52 -6.51 -19.30 6.53
C ASN A 52 -5.68 -18.97 5.30
N ASN A 53 -6.21 -18.17 4.39
CA ASN A 53 -5.47 -17.72 3.21
C ASN A 53 -4.68 -16.47 3.55
N MET A 54 -3.44 -16.40 3.10
CA MET A 54 -2.58 -15.27 3.41
C MET A 54 -1.67 -14.90 2.27
N GLN A 55 -1.27 -13.64 2.25
CA GLN A 55 -0.33 -13.09 1.29
C GLN A 55 0.55 -12.07 1.99
N ALA A 56 1.82 -12.12 1.74
CA ALA A 56 2.78 -11.11 2.22
C ALA A 56 3.59 -10.60 1.05
N GLN A 57 3.91 -9.31 1.07
CA GLN A 57 4.67 -8.72 -0.03
C GLN A 57 5.25 -7.37 0.34
N LYS A 58 6.09 -6.86 -0.54
CA LYS A 58 6.55 -5.49 -0.50
C LYS A 58 6.03 -4.73 -1.71
N VAL A 59 5.94 -3.41 -1.55
CA VAL A 59 5.61 -2.50 -2.64
C VAL A 59 6.48 -1.26 -2.49
N LEU A 60 7.13 -0.87 -3.56
CA LEU A 60 7.86 0.37 -3.62
C LEU A 60 7.02 1.37 -4.42
N VAL A 61 6.80 2.53 -3.84
CA VAL A 61 5.98 3.59 -4.46
C VAL A 61 6.81 4.83 -4.62
N MET A 62 6.70 5.47 -5.77
CA MET A 62 7.34 6.75 -6.06
C MET A 62 6.29 7.72 -6.53
N SER A 63 6.42 8.99 -6.13
CA SER A 63 5.53 10.06 -6.56
C SER A 63 6.34 11.21 -7.14
N ASN A 64 5.79 11.83 -8.19
CA ASN A 64 6.34 13.09 -8.72
C ASN A 64 5.45 14.28 -8.40
N GLY A 65 4.47 14.09 -7.51
CA GLY A 65 3.50 15.12 -7.14
C GLY A 65 2.21 15.06 -7.92
N THR A 66 2.24 14.49 -9.10
CA THR A 66 1.09 14.39 -10.00
C THR A 66 0.72 12.94 -10.27
N ASN A 67 1.72 12.10 -10.46
CA ASN A 67 1.53 10.68 -10.77
C ASN A 67 2.24 9.82 -9.75
N ALA A 68 1.66 8.69 -9.45
CA ALA A 68 2.25 7.66 -8.61
C ALA A 68 2.73 6.50 -9.48
N PHE A 69 3.84 5.92 -9.09
CA PHE A 69 4.43 4.76 -9.74
C PHE A 69 4.63 3.70 -8.65
N SER A 70 4.27 2.48 -8.93
CA SER A 70 4.39 1.42 -7.94
C SER A 70 4.93 0.15 -8.55
N GLN A 71 5.65 -0.62 -7.74
CA GLN A 71 6.17 -1.92 -8.12
C GLN A 71 5.96 -2.88 -6.97
N GLU A 72 5.25 -3.97 -7.25
CA GLU A 72 5.07 -5.06 -6.31
C GLU A 72 6.26 -6.00 -6.41
N TYR A 73 6.76 -6.49 -5.27
CA TYR A 73 7.84 -7.47 -5.28
C TYR A 73 7.81 -8.30 -3.99
N GLY A 74 8.52 -9.42 -3.99
CA GLY A 74 8.58 -10.30 -2.85
C GLY A 74 7.23 -10.90 -2.48
N ILE A 75 6.39 -11.18 -3.48
CA ILE A 75 5.03 -11.66 -3.25
C ILE A 75 5.05 -13.12 -2.87
N MET A 76 4.46 -13.43 -1.70
CA MET A 76 4.30 -14.80 -1.21
C MET A 76 2.85 -15.02 -0.85
N PHE A 77 2.32 -16.17 -1.18
CA PHE A 77 0.94 -16.54 -0.86
C PHE A 77 0.80 -18.05 -0.73
N ASN A 78 -0.15 -18.48 0.08
CA ASN A 78 -0.40 -19.91 0.32
C ASN A 78 -1.60 -20.46 -0.46
N THR A 79 -2.06 -19.70 -1.45
CA THR A 79 -3.18 -20.08 -2.32
C THR A 79 -2.66 -20.35 -3.73
N GLY A 80 -3.52 -20.78 -4.64
CA GLY A 80 -3.11 -21.03 -6.04
C GLY A 80 -2.71 -19.76 -6.79
N THR A 81 -3.30 -18.62 -6.40
CA THR A 81 -3.03 -17.30 -6.99
C THR A 81 -2.96 -16.27 -5.87
N PRO A 82 -2.35 -15.10 -6.09
CA PRO A 82 -2.37 -14.04 -5.08
C PRO A 82 -3.80 -13.64 -4.72
N LEU A 83 -4.00 -13.21 -3.46
CA LEU A 83 -5.30 -12.73 -2.99
C LEU A 83 -5.64 -11.37 -3.59
N VAL A 84 -4.66 -10.49 -3.69
CA VAL A 84 -4.85 -9.12 -4.15
C VAL A 84 -3.71 -8.68 -5.04
N SER A 85 -3.96 -7.66 -5.86
CA SER A 85 -2.93 -6.89 -6.53
C SER A 85 -2.92 -5.47 -5.96
N ILE A 86 -1.75 -4.84 -5.97
CA ILE A 86 -1.53 -3.55 -5.32
C ILE A 86 -1.07 -2.52 -6.35
N ALA A 87 -1.65 -1.32 -6.26
CA ALA A 87 -1.23 -0.18 -7.06
C ALA A 87 -1.38 1.09 -6.25
N ALA A 88 -0.69 2.14 -6.66
CA ALA A 88 -0.77 3.44 -6.02
C ALA A 88 -1.36 4.46 -6.97
N THR A 89 -2.15 5.38 -6.43
CA THR A 89 -2.74 6.49 -7.18
C THR A 89 -2.62 7.78 -6.38
N ILE A 90 -2.75 8.92 -7.07
CA ILE A 90 -2.81 10.23 -6.42
C ILE A 90 -4.17 10.84 -6.72
N ALA A 91 -4.86 11.29 -5.67
CA ALA A 91 -6.12 11.99 -5.79
C ALA A 91 -6.22 13.03 -4.69
N SER A 92 -6.57 14.27 -5.04
CA SER A 92 -6.80 15.36 -4.09
C SER A 92 -5.67 15.53 -3.07
N ASN A 93 -4.44 15.57 -3.55
CA ASN A 93 -3.25 15.71 -2.71
C ASN A 93 -2.98 14.51 -1.79
N ASN A 94 -3.59 13.37 -2.08
CA ASN A 94 -3.37 12.14 -1.32
C ASN A 94 -2.72 11.09 -2.18
N LEU A 95 -1.70 10.44 -1.63
CA LEU A 95 -1.10 9.25 -2.20
C LEU A 95 -1.81 8.06 -1.59
N ASN A 96 -2.54 7.32 -2.41
CA ASN A 96 -3.35 6.19 -1.97
C ASN A 96 -2.72 4.88 -2.39
N LEU A 97 -2.68 3.93 -1.48
CA LEU A 97 -2.31 2.56 -1.78
C LEU A 97 -3.61 1.75 -1.88
N ASN A 98 -3.79 1.09 -3.00
CA ASN A 98 -5.05 0.41 -3.31
C ASN A 98 -4.81 -1.08 -3.51
N ALA A 99 -5.71 -1.89 -2.93
CA ALA A 99 -5.70 -3.34 -3.08
C ALA A 99 -6.93 -3.75 -3.87
N THR A 100 -6.73 -4.58 -4.89
CA THR A 100 -7.82 -5.12 -5.70
C THR A 100 -7.84 -6.63 -5.55
N PRO A 101 -8.88 -7.20 -4.93
CA PRO A 101 -9.00 -8.64 -4.79
C PRO A 101 -9.09 -9.33 -6.15
N ASN A 102 -8.44 -10.46 -6.26
CA ASN A 102 -8.45 -11.26 -7.48
C ASN A 102 -9.74 -12.06 -7.61
N THR A 103 -9.93 -12.67 -8.78
CA THR A 103 -11.12 -13.49 -9.06
C THR A 103 -11.31 -14.56 -7.98
N GLY A 104 -12.53 -14.66 -7.48
CA GLY A 104 -12.89 -15.65 -6.47
C GLY A 104 -12.60 -15.22 -5.04
N VAL A 105 -11.98 -14.07 -4.83
CA VAL A 105 -11.66 -13.58 -3.49
C VAL A 105 -12.80 -12.71 -2.98
N THR A 106 -13.50 -13.17 -1.96
CA THR A 106 -14.62 -12.47 -1.34
C THR A 106 -14.60 -12.67 0.15
N GLY A 107 -15.33 -11.82 0.90
CA GLY A 107 -15.44 -11.91 2.34
C GLY A 107 -14.43 -11.02 3.06
N THR A 108 -14.39 -11.17 4.38
CA THR A 108 -13.54 -10.29 5.21
C THR A 108 -12.07 -10.50 4.91
N MET A 109 -11.41 -9.41 4.53
CA MET A 109 -9.97 -9.36 4.30
C MET A 109 -9.36 -8.46 5.36
N GLU A 110 -8.38 -8.99 6.09
CA GLU A 110 -7.61 -8.21 7.05
C GLU A 110 -6.29 -7.80 6.41
N TYR A 111 -5.82 -6.59 6.73
CA TYR A 111 -4.52 -6.14 6.23
C TYR A 111 -3.68 -5.55 7.34
N TYR A 112 -2.38 -5.69 7.18
CA TYR A 112 -1.37 -5.16 8.09
C TYR A 112 -0.32 -4.45 7.25
N ILE A 113 0.00 -3.21 7.61
CA ILE A 113 0.89 -2.35 6.83
C ILE A 113 2.02 -1.86 7.72
N SER A 114 3.23 -1.96 7.21
CA SER A 114 4.38 -1.24 7.73
C SER A 114 4.95 -0.43 6.57
N ARG A 115 5.18 0.85 6.79
CA ARG A 115 5.69 1.71 5.72
C ARG A 115 6.78 2.63 6.22
N LYS A 116 7.68 2.96 5.32
CA LYS A 116 8.74 3.93 5.54
C LYS A 116 8.63 4.99 4.45
N THR A 117 8.50 6.24 4.84
CA THR A 117 8.25 7.35 3.92
C THR A 117 9.47 8.25 3.83
N ILE A 118 9.86 8.60 2.60
CA ILE A 118 10.88 9.59 2.30
C ILE A 118 10.21 10.80 1.67
N ARG A 119 10.43 11.96 2.27
CA ARG A 119 9.93 13.23 1.74
C ARG A 119 11.03 14.09 1.15
#